data_bddeb5d94bca1a123bacc47e53145a68
#
_entry.id   bddeb5d94bca1a123bacc47e53145a68
#
_cell.length_a   1.000
_cell.length_b   1.000
_cell.length_c   1.000
_cell.angle_alpha   90.00
_cell.angle_beta   90.00
_cell.angle_gamma   90.00
#
_symmetry.space_group_name_H-M   'P 1'
#
loop_
_entity.id
_entity.type
_entity.pdbx_description
1 polymer ?
#
loop_
_entity_poly.entity_id
_entity_poly.type
_entity_poly.pdbx_seq_one_letter_code
_entity_poly.pdbx_strand_id
1 'polypeptide(L)'
;MYNKNSMKMNIQTVWLVDLESVETRYTCQWKTHVPKLLNDEGFLVRIIDGAEDIPPATTPGAFLNFGGTNIYKSTQIEKLARAFTEGEVKDGDHIIFTDAWHPGIINVKDMAELLGIKVITHGLWHAGSYDPADFLGRLIGNAPWVRHAERSMFECFDHNYFATDF
;
A
#
# COMPACT_ATOMS: atom_id res chain seq x y z
N MET A 1 -31.48 34.34 17.72
CA MET A 1 -31.37 33.28 16.69
C MET A 1 -29.90 32.83 16.69
N TYR A 2 -29.57 31.72 17.34
CA TYR A 2 -28.23 31.15 17.34
C TYR A 2 -28.07 30.35 16.05
N ASN A 3 -27.22 30.83 15.17
CA ASN A 3 -26.86 30.14 13.94
C ASN A 3 -25.89 28.98 14.31
N LYS A 4 -26.42 27.77 14.43
CA LYS A 4 -25.62 26.55 14.54
C LYS A 4 -25.07 26.23 13.16
N ASN A 5 -23.97 26.88 12.79
CA ASN A 5 -23.09 26.32 11.77
C ASN A 5 -22.49 25.05 12.35
N SER A 6 -23.13 23.91 12.12
CA SER A 6 -22.49 22.63 12.29
C SER A 6 -21.36 22.56 11.26
N MET A 7 -20.11 22.81 11.69
CA MET A 7 -18.96 22.35 10.94
C MET A 7 -19.17 20.84 10.73
N LYS A 8 -19.55 20.45 9.52
CA LYS A 8 -19.38 19.07 9.09
C LYS A 8 -17.89 18.81 9.16
N MET A 9 -17.43 18.11 10.18
CA MET A 9 -16.09 17.56 10.18
C MET A 9 -16.02 16.68 8.94
N ASN A 10 -15.19 17.08 7.99
CA ASN A 10 -14.93 16.27 6.80
C ASN A 10 -14.06 15.11 7.29
N ILE A 11 -14.69 13.97 7.56
CA ILE A 11 -13.97 12.76 7.99
C ILE A 11 -13.13 12.34 6.79
N GLN A 12 -11.82 12.41 6.95
CA GLN A 12 -10.89 11.94 5.92
C GLN A 12 -10.90 10.42 5.84
N THR A 13 -10.91 9.90 4.63
CA THR A 13 -10.83 8.46 4.37
C THR A 13 -9.37 8.05 4.23
N VAL A 14 -9.04 6.94 4.86
CA VAL A 14 -7.77 6.23 4.69
C VAL A 14 -8.03 4.93 3.94
N TRP A 15 -7.48 4.82 2.75
CA TRP A 15 -7.45 3.60 1.94
C TRP A 15 -6.20 2.83 2.31
N LEU A 16 -6.36 1.78 3.09
CA LEU A 16 -5.26 0.98 3.62
C LEU A 16 -5.00 -0.20 2.69
N VAL A 17 -3.96 -0.10 1.86
CA VAL A 17 -3.48 -1.20 1.01
C VAL A 17 -2.71 -2.16 1.88
N ASP A 18 -3.37 -3.27 2.17
CA ASP A 18 -2.94 -4.22 3.17
C ASP A 18 -1.81 -5.11 2.67
N LEU A 19 -1.02 -5.57 3.60
CA LEU A 19 0.09 -6.48 3.38
C LEU A 19 -0.41 -7.92 3.34
N GLU A 20 0.09 -8.73 2.41
CA GLU A 20 -0.15 -10.17 2.39
C GLU A 20 0.30 -10.77 3.73
N SER A 21 -0.67 -11.29 4.51
CA SER A 21 -0.36 -11.82 5.83
C SER A 21 0.20 -13.23 5.72
N VAL A 22 1.36 -13.42 6.35
CA VAL A 22 1.91 -14.77 6.62
C VAL A 22 1.81 -15.00 8.12
N GLU A 23 1.08 -16.01 8.56
CA GLU A 23 0.75 -16.28 9.97
C GLU A 23 1.94 -16.27 10.92
N THR A 24 3.11 -16.62 10.42
CA THR A 24 4.35 -16.72 11.22
C THR A 24 5.13 -15.40 11.30
N ARG A 25 4.61 -14.29 10.73
CA ARG A 25 5.32 -13.01 10.65
C ARG A 25 4.66 -11.93 11.48
N TYR A 26 5.48 -10.99 11.97
CA TYR A 26 5.01 -9.76 12.64
C TYR A 26 4.03 -8.94 11.76
N THR A 27 4.09 -9.11 10.45
CA THR A 27 3.22 -8.42 9.49
C THR A 27 1.73 -8.71 9.69
N CYS A 28 1.38 -9.87 10.27
CA CYS A 28 0.02 -10.20 10.68
C CYS A 28 -0.56 -9.17 11.67
N GLN A 29 0.27 -8.58 12.53
CA GLN A 29 -0.14 -7.58 13.50
C GLN A 29 -0.58 -6.26 12.85
N TRP A 30 -0.01 -5.92 11.71
CA TRP A 30 -0.34 -4.68 10.98
C TRP A 30 -1.79 -4.65 10.53
N LYS A 31 -2.33 -5.81 10.11
CA LYS A 31 -3.74 -5.94 9.72
C LYS A 31 -4.72 -5.56 10.83
N THR A 32 -4.34 -5.76 12.07
CA THR A 32 -5.20 -5.51 13.23
C THR A 32 -4.91 -4.14 13.85
N HIS A 33 -3.64 -3.81 14.04
CA HIS A 33 -3.26 -2.62 14.81
C HIS A 33 -3.38 -1.33 14.01
N VAL A 34 -2.97 -1.32 12.74
CA VAL A 34 -2.99 -0.08 11.94
C VAL A 34 -4.41 0.43 11.71
N PRO A 35 -5.38 -0.40 11.27
CA PRO A 35 -6.77 0.07 11.14
C PRO A 35 -7.35 0.57 12.45
N LYS A 36 -7.04 -0.13 13.57
CA LYS A 36 -7.52 0.29 14.88
C LYS A 36 -6.99 1.66 15.27
N LEU A 37 -5.68 1.88 15.16
CA LEU A 37 -5.06 3.17 15.51
C LEU A 37 -5.62 4.32 14.67
N LEU A 38 -5.79 4.11 13.36
CA LEU A 38 -6.35 5.12 12.47
C LEU A 38 -7.82 5.43 12.80
N ASN A 39 -8.63 4.42 13.13
CA ASN A 39 -10.00 4.64 13.57
C ASN A 39 -10.05 5.37 14.93
N ASP A 40 -9.17 5.04 15.87
CA ASP A 40 -9.07 5.71 17.18
C ASP A 40 -8.71 7.20 17.01
N GLU A 41 -7.94 7.56 15.97
CA GLU A 41 -7.63 8.95 15.58
C GLU A 41 -8.73 9.64 14.77
N GLY A 42 -9.83 8.96 14.48
CA GLY A 42 -11.02 9.55 13.84
C GLY A 42 -11.06 9.45 12.32
N PHE A 43 -10.17 8.69 11.69
CA PHE A 43 -10.23 8.42 10.25
C PHE A 43 -11.27 7.35 9.92
N LEU A 44 -11.87 7.46 8.73
CA LEU A 44 -12.64 6.37 8.15
C LEU A 44 -11.68 5.44 7.39
N VAL A 45 -11.46 4.24 7.91
CA VAL A 45 -10.52 3.29 7.30
C VAL A 45 -11.26 2.33 6.35
N ARG A 46 -10.78 2.24 5.11
CA ARG A 46 -11.19 1.26 4.11
C ARG A 46 -10.01 0.36 3.77
N ILE A 47 -10.14 -0.92 4.09
CA ILE A 47 -9.07 -1.90 3.85
C ILE A 47 -9.17 -2.39 2.41
N ILE A 48 -8.04 -2.35 1.70
CA ILE A 48 -7.85 -2.89 0.36
C ILE A 48 -6.98 -4.14 0.48
N ASP A 49 -7.63 -5.26 0.69
CA ASP A 49 -7.00 -6.59 0.73
C ASP A 49 -6.81 -7.16 -0.68
N GLY A 50 -5.93 -8.15 -0.81
CA GLY A 50 -5.68 -8.86 -2.06
C GLY A 50 -6.62 -10.05 -2.27
N ALA A 51 -6.28 -10.91 -3.24
CA ALA A 51 -7.00 -12.15 -3.51
C ALA A 51 -6.83 -13.16 -2.37
N GLU A 52 -7.88 -13.91 -2.08
CA GLU A 52 -7.86 -15.00 -1.09
C GLU A 52 -7.51 -16.36 -1.73
N ASP A 53 -7.90 -16.57 -2.99
CA ASP A 53 -7.72 -17.81 -3.74
C ASP A 53 -6.41 -17.84 -4.52
N ILE A 54 -5.30 -17.75 -3.80
CA ILE A 54 -3.98 -17.75 -4.43
C ILE A 54 -3.53 -19.19 -4.71
N PRO A 55 -3.15 -19.54 -5.96
CA PRO A 55 -2.59 -20.83 -6.27
C PRO A 55 -1.33 -21.12 -5.43
N PRO A 56 -1.09 -22.38 -5.03
CA PRO A 56 0.09 -22.72 -4.25
C PRO A 56 1.38 -22.42 -5.02
N ALA A 57 2.46 -22.13 -4.29
CA ALA A 57 3.77 -21.90 -4.88
C ALA A 57 4.24 -23.14 -5.65
N THR A 58 4.78 -22.91 -6.86
CA THR A 58 5.34 -23.96 -7.70
C THR A 58 6.72 -24.44 -7.23
N THR A 59 7.41 -23.64 -6.41
CA THR A 59 8.74 -23.94 -5.86
C THR A 59 8.61 -24.32 -4.40
N PRO A 60 8.77 -25.62 -4.04
CA PRO A 60 8.74 -26.05 -2.64
C PRO A 60 9.81 -25.33 -1.82
N GLY A 61 9.46 -24.91 -0.60
CA GLY A 61 10.38 -24.24 0.33
C GLY A 61 10.76 -22.81 -0.03
N ALA A 62 10.14 -22.23 -1.06
CA ALA A 62 10.31 -20.80 -1.35
C ALA A 62 9.74 -19.97 -0.20
N PHE A 63 10.49 -18.94 0.19
CA PHE A 63 10.12 -18.02 1.26
C PHE A 63 8.84 -17.23 0.98
N LEU A 64 8.60 -16.91 -0.30
CA LEU A 64 7.40 -16.27 -0.80
C LEU A 64 6.92 -16.97 -2.07
N ASN A 65 5.62 -16.97 -2.25
CA ASN A 65 5.02 -17.29 -3.52
C ASN A 65 5.03 -16.04 -4.42
N PHE A 66 6.11 -15.83 -5.18
CA PHE A 66 6.28 -14.62 -5.99
C PHE A 66 5.15 -14.41 -7.02
N GLY A 67 4.61 -15.48 -7.59
CA GLY A 67 3.44 -15.39 -8.46
C GLY A 67 2.19 -15.00 -7.68
N GLY A 68 1.95 -15.67 -6.56
CA GLY A 68 0.83 -15.41 -5.66
C GLY A 68 0.82 -13.98 -5.10
N THR A 69 1.98 -13.51 -4.64
CA THR A 69 2.12 -12.12 -4.17
C THR A 69 1.74 -11.11 -5.26
N ASN A 70 2.07 -11.39 -6.52
CA ASN A 70 1.67 -10.51 -7.63
C ASN A 70 0.17 -10.58 -7.91
N ILE A 71 -0.47 -11.76 -7.79
CA ILE A 71 -1.93 -11.87 -7.86
C ILE A 71 -2.58 -11.05 -6.74
N TYR A 72 -2.10 -11.21 -5.51
CA TYR A 72 -2.57 -10.45 -4.34
C TYR A 72 -2.51 -8.93 -4.60
N LYS A 73 -1.34 -8.42 -4.95
CA LYS A 73 -1.10 -7.00 -5.22
C LYS A 73 -1.90 -6.48 -6.41
N SER A 74 -2.05 -7.26 -7.47
CA SER A 74 -2.84 -6.86 -8.65
C SER A 74 -4.33 -6.74 -8.33
N THR A 75 -4.87 -7.62 -7.50
CA THR A 75 -6.26 -7.54 -7.02
C THR A 75 -6.50 -6.28 -6.20
N GLN A 76 -5.55 -5.88 -5.38
CA GLN A 76 -5.63 -4.62 -4.63
C GLN A 76 -5.73 -3.41 -5.56
N ILE A 77 -4.94 -3.40 -6.64
CA ILE A 77 -4.98 -2.30 -7.61
C ILE A 77 -6.29 -2.30 -8.41
N GLU A 78 -6.83 -3.46 -8.75
CA GLU A 78 -8.17 -3.53 -9.35
C GLU A 78 -9.23 -2.91 -8.44
N LYS A 79 -9.22 -3.23 -7.15
CA LYS A 79 -10.16 -2.65 -6.17
C LYS A 79 -10.02 -1.13 -6.07
N LEU A 80 -8.79 -0.62 -6.01
CA LEU A 80 -8.54 0.82 -6.00
C LEU A 80 -8.99 1.50 -7.29
N ALA A 81 -8.72 0.90 -8.45
CA ALA A 81 -9.14 1.43 -9.74
C ALA A 81 -10.67 1.54 -9.84
N ARG A 82 -11.40 0.57 -9.30
CA ARG A 82 -12.86 0.66 -9.18
C ARG A 82 -13.27 1.83 -8.28
N ALA A 83 -12.66 1.96 -7.09
CA ALA A 83 -12.96 3.04 -6.17
C ALA A 83 -12.70 4.44 -6.77
N PHE A 84 -11.62 4.59 -7.56
CA PHE A 84 -11.36 5.81 -8.33
C PHE A 84 -12.45 6.04 -9.40
N THR A 85 -12.79 5.01 -10.17
CA THR A 85 -13.76 5.11 -11.27
C THR A 85 -15.18 5.39 -10.76
N GLU A 86 -15.56 4.80 -9.63
CA GLU A 86 -16.85 5.00 -8.98
C GLU A 86 -16.91 6.32 -8.20
N GLY A 87 -15.81 7.05 -8.17
CA GLY A 87 -15.71 8.33 -7.46
C GLY A 87 -15.81 8.19 -5.95
N GLU A 88 -15.41 7.07 -5.39
CA GLU A 88 -15.34 6.88 -3.94
C GLU A 88 -14.10 7.53 -3.33
N VAL A 89 -12.97 7.50 -4.05
CA VAL A 89 -11.73 8.22 -3.68
C VAL A 89 -11.93 9.70 -3.92
N LYS A 90 -11.59 10.53 -2.94
CA LYS A 90 -11.80 11.98 -2.95
C LYS A 90 -10.51 12.75 -2.73
N ASP A 91 -10.57 14.05 -3.07
CA ASP A 91 -9.51 15.00 -2.72
C ASP A 91 -9.26 14.99 -1.21
N GLY A 92 -8.01 14.86 -0.83
CA GLY A 92 -7.57 14.83 0.57
C GLY A 92 -7.63 13.45 1.22
N ASP A 93 -8.09 12.41 0.52
CA ASP A 93 -7.99 11.04 1.02
C ASP A 93 -6.54 10.59 1.11
N HIS A 94 -6.26 9.74 2.09
CA HIS A 94 -4.96 9.12 2.27
C HIS A 94 -4.98 7.70 1.69
N ILE A 95 -3.90 7.33 1.00
CA ILE A 95 -3.68 5.96 0.53
C ILE A 95 -2.39 5.44 1.15
N ILE A 96 -2.50 4.47 2.06
CA ILE A 96 -1.37 3.93 2.81
C ILE A 96 -1.06 2.53 2.30
N PHE A 97 0.15 2.35 1.78
CA PHE A 97 0.70 1.04 1.47
C PHE A 97 1.48 0.52 2.66
N THR A 98 1.00 -0.53 3.30
CA THR A 98 1.67 -1.15 4.45
C THR A 98 2.89 -1.98 4.05
N ASP A 99 3.09 -2.19 2.75
CA ASP A 99 4.34 -2.65 2.12
C ASP A 99 4.62 -1.75 0.92
N ALA A 100 5.61 -0.87 1.03
CA ALA A 100 5.94 0.10 -0.02
C ALA A 100 6.57 -0.53 -1.26
N TRP A 101 7.12 -1.75 -1.17
CA TRP A 101 7.57 -2.50 -2.34
C TRP A 101 6.37 -3.05 -3.12
N HIS A 102 5.56 -2.14 -3.66
CA HIS A 102 4.31 -2.43 -4.34
C HIS A 102 4.20 -1.64 -5.64
N PRO A 103 4.47 -2.26 -6.81
CA PRO A 103 4.46 -1.57 -8.11
C PRO A 103 3.15 -0.83 -8.41
N GLY A 104 2.05 -1.25 -7.81
CA GLY A 104 0.75 -0.61 -7.95
C GLY A 104 0.66 0.84 -7.46
N ILE A 105 1.64 1.34 -6.71
CA ILE A 105 1.67 2.78 -6.38
C ILE A 105 1.80 3.64 -7.64
N ILE A 106 2.49 3.14 -8.66
CA ILE A 106 2.61 3.83 -9.95
C ILE A 106 1.23 3.95 -10.60
N ASN A 107 0.40 2.89 -10.55
CA ASN A 107 -0.97 2.93 -11.05
C ASN A 107 -1.84 3.92 -10.25
N VAL A 108 -1.68 3.99 -8.94
CA VAL A 108 -2.39 4.96 -8.09
C VAL A 108 -2.02 6.38 -8.48
N LYS A 109 -0.73 6.66 -8.68
CA LYS A 109 -0.25 7.97 -9.09
C LYS A 109 -0.80 8.38 -10.46
N ASP A 110 -0.74 7.44 -11.42
CA ASP A 110 -1.31 7.62 -12.77
C ASP A 110 -2.82 7.97 -12.71
N MET A 111 -3.61 7.17 -12.00
CA MET A 111 -5.05 7.41 -11.86
C MET A 111 -5.34 8.75 -11.18
N ALA A 112 -4.66 9.06 -10.08
CA ALA A 112 -4.88 10.28 -9.32
C ALA A 112 -4.59 11.53 -10.18
N GLU A 113 -3.46 11.54 -10.89
CA GLU A 113 -3.07 12.66 -11.75
C GLU A 113 -3.98 12.83 -12.98
N LEU A 114 -4.30 11.73 -13.68
CA LEU A 114 -5.13 11.80 -14.88
C LEU A 114 -6.61 12.10 -14.57
N LEU A 115 -7.10 11.68 -13.41
CA LEU A 115 -8.47 12.00 -12.96
C LEU A 115 -8.54 13.34 -12.22
N GLY A 116 -7.40 13.97 -11.92
CA GLY A 116 -7.33 15.23 -11.20
C GLY A 116 -7.73 15.14 -9.73
N ILE A 117 -7.57 13.97 -9.12
CA ILE A 117 -7.90 13.70 -7.70
C ILE A 117 -6.63 13.82 -6.86
N LYS A 118 -6.63 14.70 -5.87
CA LYS A 118 -5.47 14.94 -5.00
C LYS A 118 -5.51 14.03 -3.79
N VAL A 119 -4.83 12.89 -3.86
CA VAL A 119 -4.63 11.98 -2.73
C VAL A 119 -3.26 12.20 -2.09
N ILE A 120 -3.10 11.78 -0.84
CA ILE A 120 -1.83 11.78 -0.11
C ILE A 120 -1.37 10.34 0.05
N THR A 121 -0.23 10.01 -0.52
CA THR A 121 0.27 8.63 -0.57
C THR A 121 1.37 8.38 0.45
N HIS A 122 1.29 7.22 1.13
CA HIS A 122 2.21 6.82 2.19
C HIS A 122 2.75 5.42 1.92
N GLY A 123 4.05 5.23 2.05
CA GLY A 123 4.71 3.95 1.86
C GLY A 123 5.54 3.54 3.07
N LEU A 124 5.29 2.34 3.61
CA LEU A 124 6.06 1.75 4.69
C LEU A 124 7.06 0.74 4.11
N TRP A 125 8.34 1.07 4.18
CA TRP A 125 9.42 0.25 3.64
C TRP A 125 9.91 -0.75 4.69
N HIS A 126 9.68 -2.04 4.45
CA HIS A 126 10.16 -3.13 5.31
C HIS A 126 11.49 -3.68 4.81
N ALA A 127 11.68 -3.70 3.50
CA ALA A 127 12.83 -4.24 2.82
C ALA A 127 12.92 -3.66 1.39
N GLY A 128 14.03 -3.91 0.72
CA GLY A 128 14.22 -3.48 -0.65
C GLY A 128 15.45 -4.12 -1.28
N SER A 129 15.57 -4.00 -2.60
CA SER A 129 16.73 -4.53 -3.32
C SER A 129 18.03 -3.76 -3.06
N TYR A 130 17.93 -2.59 -2.45
CA TYR A 130 19.09 -1.76 -2.06
C TYR A 130 19.90 -2.36 -0.91
N ASP A 131 19.29 -3.22 -0.08
CA ASP A 131 19.98 -3.92 1.00
C ASP A 131 20.52 -5.26 0.51
N PRO A 132 21.86 -5.43 0.40
CA PRO A 132 22.47 -6.68 -0.05
C PRO A 132 22.29 -7.84 0.95
N ALA A 133 21.90 -7.55 2.20
CA ALA A 133 21.59 -8.56 3.20
C ALA A 133 20.15 -9.04 3.10
N ASP A 134 19.24 -8.25 2.53
CA ASP A 134 17.85 -8.64 2.28
C ASP A 134 17.72 -9.68 1.17
N PHE A 135 16.63 -10.47 1.21
CA PHE A 135 16.41 -11.50 0.19
C PHE A 135 16.20 -10.92 -1.21
N LEU A 136 15.53 -9.78 -1.34
CA LEU A 136 15.37 -9.09 -2.63
C LEU A 136 16.72 -8.61 -3.16
N GLY A 137 17.54 -8.01 -2.29
CA GLY A 137 18.90 -7.59 -2.66
C GLY A 137 19.75 -8.74 -3.16
N ARG A 138 19.65 -9.91 -2.51
CA ARG A 138 20.40 -11.11 -2.93
C ARG A 138 19.88 -11.72 -4.23
N LEU A 139 18.57 -11.69 -4.47
CA LEU A 139 17.95 -12.34 -5.65
C LEU A 139 17.99 -11.45 -6.89
N ILE A 140 17.67 -10.18 -6.76
CA ILE A 140 17.45 -9.28 -7.88
C ILE A 140 18.14 -7.91 -7.76
N GLY A 141 18.84 -7.63 -6.66
CA GLY A 141 19.42 -6.31 -6.38
C GLY A 141 20.42 -5.79 -7.43
N ASN A 142 21.03 -6.68 -8.21
CA ASN A 142 21.94 -6.32 -9.31
C ASN A 142 21.22 -6.07 -10.65
N ALA A 143 19.91 -6.35 -10.75
CA ALA A 143 19.16 -6.13 -11.97
C ALA A 143 18.87 -4.62 -12.16
N PRO A 144 19.26 -3.99 -13.28
CA PRO A 144 19.08 -2.55 -13.46
C PRO A 144 17.63 -2.08 -13.34
N TRP A 145 16.68 -2.88 -13.83
CA TRP A 145 15.26 -2.54 -13.78
C TRP A 145 14.72 -2.41 -12.36
N VAL A 146 15.26 -3.19 -11.40
CA VAL A 146 14.82 -3.16 -10.00
C VAL A 146 15.10 -1.80 -9.37
N ARG A 147 16.32 -1.26 -9.59
CA ARG A 147 16.70 0.04 -9.07
C ARG A 147 15.84 1.17 -9.64
N HIS A 148 15.51 1.09 -10.94
CA HIS A 148 14.59 2.04 -11.55
C HIS A 148 13.18 1.91 -11.01
N ALA A 149 12.69 0.67 -10.80
CA ALA A 149 11.38 0.42 -10.23
C ALA A 149 11.26 0.94 -8.79
N GLU A 150 12.24 0.63 -7.93
CA GLU A 150 12.25 1.12 -6.54
C GLU A 150 12.30 2.64 -6.47
N ARG A 151 13.13 3.26 -7.30
CA ARG A 151 13.18 4.72 -7.37
C ARG A 151 11.84 5.31 -7.79
N SER A 152 11.19 4.74 -8.80
CA SER A 152 9.87 5.18 -9.25
C SER A 152 8.81 5.01 -8.15
N MET A 153 8.80 3.88 -7.46
CA MET A 153 7.89 3.66 -6.33
C MET A 153 8.14 4.67 -5.21
N PHE A 154 9.41 4.90 -4.84
CA PHE A 154 9.77 5.88 -3.82
C PHE A 154 9.31 7.30 -4.18
N GLU A 155 9.50 7.72 -5.42
CA GLU A 155 9.10 9.04 -5.92
C GLU A 155 7.57 9.20 -6.05
N CYS A 156 6.82 8.10 -6.15
CA CYS A 156 5.35 8.11 -6.19
C CYS A 156 4.70 8.29 -4.81
N PHE A 157 5.42 8.00 -3.71
CA PHE A 157 4.93 8.25 -2.37
C PHE A 157 5.22 9.69 -1.94
N ASP A 158 4.21 10.38 -1.42
CA ASP A 158 4.40 11.70 -0.81
C ASP A 158 5.13 11.59 0.53
N HIS A 159 4.93 10.45 1.24
CA HIS A 159 5.60 10.14 2.51
C HIS A 159 6.16 8.72 2.50
N ASN A 160 7.44 8.61 2.79
CA ASN A 160 8.15 7.35 2.90
C ASN A 160 8.59 7.11 4.34
N TYR A 161 8.26 5.94 4.88
CA TYR A 161 8.58 5.55 6.26
C TYR A 161 9.47 4.31 6.26
N PHE A 162 10.50 4.33 7.08
CA PHE A 162 11.46 3.25 7.26
C PHE A 162 11.45 2.80 8.73
N ALA A 163 11.75 1.53 8.97
CA ALA A 163 11.77 0.97 10.32
C ALA A 163 12.95 1.48 11.17
N THR A 164 13.99 2.02 10.53
CA THR A 164 15.22 2.49 11.16
C THR A 164 15.75 3.74 10.47
N ASP A 165 16.64 4.46 11.14
CA ASP A 165 17.31 5.68 10.62
C ASP A 165 18.55 5.38 9.74
N PHE A 166 18.66 4.16 9.19
CA PHE A 166 19.79 3.77 8.34
C PHE A 166 19.52 4.08 6.88
#